data_9926583f4266a797ed392b13b6b24a90
#
_entry.id   9926583f4266a797ed392b13b6b24a90
#
_cell.length_a   1.000
_cell.length_b   1.000
_cell.length_c   1.000
_cell.angle_alpha   90.00
_cell.angle_beta   90.00
_cell.angle_gamma   90.00
#
_symmetry.space_group_name_H-M   'P 1'
#
loop_
_entity.id
_entity.type
_entity.pdbx_description
1 polymer ?
#
loop_
_entity_poly.entity_id
_entity_poly.type
_entity_poly.pdbx_seq_one_letter_code
_entity_poly.pdbx_strand_id
1 'polypeptide(L)'
;FITNSGDVNNVLNTEAGLKRLGVADATGIANYLGLSKEKVEWKTVNGKKYCYVNNQRVTGERQIGGNWYYFDGNGVMQTGFVNLGSKTVYYNSDGQMLYGEQKINNAWYYFDTITGARITGFYNLPGKTVYYGSDGQMRYGEQKINNAWYCFDTITGARVTGFYNLSGKIYYYGTDG
;
A
#
# COMPACT_ATOMS: atom_id res chain seq x y z
N PHE A 1 5.88 -0.73 45.59
CA PHE A 1 6.78 -1.75 46.13
C PHE A 1 5.95 -2.94 46.61
N ILE A 2 6.35 -4.17 46.23
CA ILE A 2 5.73 -5.40 46.71
C ILE A 2 6.39 -5.73 48.06
N THR A 3 5.67 -5.53 49.14
CA THR A 3 6.24 -5.56 50.49
C THR A 3 5.66 -6.63 51.44
N ASN A 4 4.63 -7.38 51.00
CA ASN A 4 3.98 -8.37 51.84
C ASN A 4 3.65 -9.68 51.05
N SER A 5 3.31 -10.74 51.80
CA SER A 5 2.99 -12.04 51.22
C SER A 5 1.74 -12.04 50.34
N GLY A 6 0.80 -11.15 50.57
CA GLY A 6 -0.41 -10.99 49.75
C GLY A 6 -0.05 -10.46 48.38
N ASP A 7 0.86 -9.50 48.26
CA ASP A 7 1.34 -8.96 46.97
C ASP A 7 2.08 -10.03 46.20
N VAL A 8 2.93 -10.84 46.83
CA VAL A 8 3.65 -11.94 46.19
C VAL A 8 2.67 -12.96 45.61
N ASN A 9 1.70 -13.42 46.43
CA ASN A 9 0.75 -14.45 45.98
C ASN A 9 -0.19 -13.97 44.89
N ASN A 10 -0.63 -12.71 44.94
CA ASN A 10 -1.61 -12.18 43.97
C ASN A 10 -0.96 -11.65 42.69
N VAL A 11 0.31 -11.26 42.73
CA VAL A 11 0.98 -10.65 41.57
C VAL A 11 2.08 -11.56 41.02
N LEU A 12 3.03 -12.02 41.85
CA LEU A 12 4.21 -12.72 41.34
C LEU A 12 3.96 -14.23 41.12
N ASN A 13 3.04 -14.85 41.87
CA ASN A 13 2.80 -16.30 41.79
C ASN A 13 1.67 -16.69 40.80
N THR A 14 1.09 -15.76 40.07
CA THR A 14 0.07 -16.05 39.08
C THR A 14 0.45 -15.50 37.70
N GLU A 15 0.14 -16.26 36.64
CA GLU A 15 0.37 -15.80 35.27
C GLU A 15 -0.37 -14.49 34.97
N ALA A 16 -1.60 -14.34 35.47
CA ALA A 16 -2.38 -13.13 35.33
C ALA A 16 -1.75 -11.93 36.08
N GLY A 17 -1.18 -12.17 37.24
CA GLY A 17 -0.47 -11.15 38.02
C GLY A 17 0.82 -10.70 37.35
N LEU A 18 1.62 -11.66 36.84
CA LEU A 18 2.83 -11.34 36.06
C LEU A 18 2.54 -10.59 34.78
N LYS A 19 1.47 -10.95 34.05
CA LYS A 19 0.98 -10.20 32.88
C LYS A 19 0.59 -8.77 33.26
N ARG A 20 -0.15 -8.58 34.35
CA ARG A 20 -0.56 -7.24 34.81
C ARG A 20 0.65 -6.38 35.19
N LEU A 21 1.63 -6.95 35.88
CA LEU A 21 2.89 -6.27 36.24
C LEU A 21 3.65 -5.86 34.98
N GLY A 22 3.85 -6.79 34.02
CA GLY A 22 4.53 -6.49 32.77
C GLY A 22 3.85 -5.40 31.95
N VAL A 23 2.51 -5.36 31.90
CA VAL A 23 1.77 -4.28 31.23
C VAL A 23 1.93 -2.95 32.00
N ALA A 24 1.90 -2.97 33.34
CA ALA A 24 2.09 -1.76 34.15
C ALA A 24 3.49 -1.17 33.95
N ASP A 25 4.52 -2.02 33.96
CA ASP A 25 5.90 -1.59 33.71
C ASP A 25 6.10 -1.04 32.31
N ALA A 26 5.60 -1.73 31.29
CA ALA A 26 5.65 -1.26 29.90
C ALA A 26 4.90 0.07 29.73
N THR A 27 3.75 0.23 30.37
CA THR A 27 2.97 1.47 30.34
C THR A 27 3.73 2.61 31.05
N GLY A 28 4.36 2.31 32.18
CA GLY A 28 5.17 3.28 32.91
C GLY A 28 6.38 3.77 32.09
N ILE A 29 7.08 2.85 31.44
CA ILE A 29 8.20 3.16 30.54
C ILE A 29 7.72 3.99 29.34
N ALA A 30 6.62 3.57 28.69
CA ALA A 30 6.05 4.29 27.56
C ALA A 30 5.64 5.73 27.96
N ASN A 31 5.02 5.92 29.11
CA ASN A 31 4.66 7.23 29.63
C ASN A 31 5.88 8.10 29.93
N TYR A 32 6.93 7.52 30.56
CA TYR A 32 8.18 8.21 30.84
C TYR A 32 8.90 8.66 29.56
N LEU A 33 8.87 7.84 28.49
CA LEU A 33 9.45 8.13 27.19
C LEU A 33 8.54 8.98 26.30
N GLY A 34 7.34 9.37 26.74
CA GLY A 34 6.36 10.09 25.94
C GLY A 34 5.73 9.24 24.82
N LEU A 35 5.87 7.91 24.90
CA LEU A 35 5.34 6.94 23.94
C LEU A 35 3.88 6.55 24.26
N SER A 36 3.00 7.54 24.47
CA SER A 36 1.58 7.24 24.67
C SER A 36 1.00 6.60 23.40
N LYS A 37 0.26 5.49 23.57
CA LYS A 37 -0.45 4.85 22.47
C LYS A 37 -1.43 5.86 21.87
N GLU A 38 -1.28 6.17 20.58
CA GLU A 38 -2.21 7.07 19.88
C GLU A 38 -3.64 6.55 20.01
N LYS A 39 -4.54 7.40 20.50
CA LYS A 39 -5.96 7.10 20.51
C LYS A 39 -6.52 7.35 19.11
N VAL A 40 -6.79 6.27 18.37
CA VAL A 40 -7.37 6.34 17.02
C VAL A 40 -8.88 6.10 17.10
N GLU A 41 -9.66 6.98 16.53
CA GLU A 41 -11.11 6.90 16.45
C GLU A 41 -11.59 7.11 15.01
N TRP A 42 -12.39 6.18 14.50
CA TRP A 42 -13.01 6.26 13.19
C TRP A 42 -14.48 6.69 13.33
N LYS A 43 -14.92 7.64 12.49
CA LYS A 43 -16.30 8.10 12.45
C LYS A 43 -16.83 8.08 11.01
N THR A 44 -18.09 7.68 10.87
CA THR A 44 -18.84 7.81 9.62
C THR A 44 -19.96 8.82 9.82
N VAL A 45 -19.97 9.89 9.03
CA VAL A 45 -20.98 10.93 9.08
C VAL A 45 -21.48 11.17 7.66
N ASN A 46 -22.77 11.01 7.44
CA ASN A 46 -23.40 11.16 6.11
C ASN A 46 -22.68 10.35 5.01
N GLY A 47 -22.34 9.09 5.30
CA GLY A 47 -21.64 8.18 4.38
C GLY A 47 -20.16 8.49 4.14
N LYS A 48 -19.60 9.55 4.72
CA LYS A 48 -18.19 9.92 4.65
C LYS A 48 -17.45 9.41 5.87
N LYS A 49 -16.26 8.82 5.65
CA LYS A 49 -15.41 8.24 6.69
C LYS A 49 -14.32 9.23 7.11
N TYR A 50 -14.13 9.38 8.40
CA TYR A 50 -13.16 10.29 9.02
C TYR A 50 -12.32 9.52 10.04
N CYS A 51 -11.09 9.96 10.25
CA CYS A 51 -10.25 9.47 11.33
C CYS A 51 -9.82 10.61 12.25
N TYR A 52 -9.78 10.32 13.54
CA TYR A 52 -9.27 11.21 14.57
C TYR A 52 -8.14 10.51 15.32
N VAL A 53 -7.02 11.20 15.48
CA VAL A 53 -5.90 10.75 16.29
C VAL A 53 -5.74 11.73 17.44
N ASN A 54 -5.83 11.24 18.69
CA ASN A 54 -5.82 12.08 19.90
C ASN A 54 -6.86 13.22 19.84
N ASN A 55 -8.07 12.91 19.37
CA ASN A 55 -9.21 13.83 19.15
C ASN A 55 -8.99 14.89 18.05
N GLN A 56 -7.87 14.86 17.32
CA GLN A 56 -7.62 15.73 16.17
C GLN A 56 -8.00 15.02 14.87
N ARG A 57 -8.75 15.71 14.00
CA ARG A 57 -9.11 15.18 12.68
C ARG A 57 -7.89 15.06 11.79
N VAL A 58 -7.73 13.88 11.18
CA VAL A 58 -6.64 13.61 10.25
C VAL A 58 -6.95 14.21 8.87
N THR A 59 -5.93 14.80 8.24
CA THR A 59 -5.92 15.25 6.84
C THR A 59 -4.60 14.83 6.20
N GLY A 60 -4.57 14.71 4.84
CA GLY A 60 -3.38 14.26 4.11
C GLY A 60 -3.10 12.77 4.26
N GLU A 61 -1.87 12.35 3.93
CA GLU A 61 -1.43 10.96 4.12
C GLU A 61 -1.13 10.67 5.59
N ARG A 62 -1.65 9.56 6.09
CA ARG A 62 -1.41 9.11 7.47
C ARG A 62 -1.32 7.59 7.54
N GLN A 63 -0.31 7.09 8.23
CA GLN A 63 -0.23 5.67 8.57
C GLN A 63 -1.01 5.40 9.85
N ILE A 64 -1.94 4.44 9.78
CA ILE A 64 -2.82 4.07 10.91
C ILE A 64 -2.90 2.53 10.96
N GLY A 65 -2.49 1.94 12.06
CA GLY A 65 -2.50 0.49 12.21
C GLY A 65 -1.66 -0.26 11.16
N GLY A 66 -0.55 0.34 10.70
CA GLY A 66 0.34 -0.24 9.70
C GLY A 66 -0.05 0.04 8.25
N ASN A 67 -1.26 0.52 7.96
CA ASN A 67 -1.73 0.86 6.60
C ASN A 67 -1.70 2.37 6.36
N TRP A 68 -1.40 2.78 5.11
CA TRP A 68 -1.48 4.17 4.70
C TRP A 68 -2.88 4.50 4.19
N TYR A 69 -3.38 5.67 4.61
CA TYR A 69 -4.65 6.27 4.23
C TYR A 69 -4.42 7.69 3.73
N TYR A 70 -5.35 8.19 2.93
CA TYR A 70 -5.36 9.60 2.55
C TYR A 70 -6.72 10.22 2.89
N PHE A 71 -6.67 11.39 3.49
CA PHE A 71 -7.83 12.21 3.84
C PHE A 71 -7.72 13.54 3.12
N ASP A 72 -8.77 13.98 2.49
CA ASP A 72 -8.79 15.30 1.83
C ASP A 72 -8.66 16.46 2.83
N GLY A 73 -8.65 17.72 2.35
CA GLY A 73 -8.54 18.90 3.20
C GLY A 73 -9.70 19.06 4.21
N ASN A 74 -10.82 18.39 3.98
CA ASN A 74 -11.95 18.33 4.90
C ASN A 74 -11.87 17.10 5.84
N GLY A 75 -10.83 16.30 5.76
CA GLY A 75 -10.63 15.08 6.54
C GLY A 75 -11.45 13.89 6.07
N VAL A 76 -12.02 13.91 4.87
CA VAL A 76 -12.76 12.78 4.30
C VAL A 76 -11.77 11.76 3.75
N MET A 77 -11.87 10.51 4.22
CA MET A 77 -11.07 9.40 3.71
C MET A 77 -11.34 9.20 2.22
N GLN A 78 -10.26 9.11 1.45
CA GLN A 78 -10.32 8.92 0.00
C GLN A 78 -10.10 7.46 -0.36
N THR A 79 -10.69 7.04 -1.50
CA THR A 79 -10.56 5.72 -2.13
C THR A 79 -10.31 5.89 -3.62
N GLY A 80 -9.83 4.84 -4.30
CA GLY A 80 -9.52 4.92 -5.71
C GLY A 80 -8.16 5.59 -5.99
N PHE A 81 -7.99 6.08 -7.23
CA PHE A 81 -6.78 6.80 -7.62
C PHE A 81 -6.74 8.19 -7.01
N VAL A 82 -5.62 8.50 -6.34
CA VAL A 82 -5.35 9.83 -5.77
C VAL A 82 -4.02 10.34 -6.31
N ASN A 83 -4.05 11.54 -6.86
CA ASN A 83 -2.84 12.26 -7.29
C ASN A 83 -2.35 13.14 -6.12
N LEU A 84 -1.16 12.83 -5.62
CA LEU A 84 -0.52 13.53 -4.51
C LEU A 84 0.53 14.56 -4.99
N GLY A 85 0.47 14.95 -6.26
CA GLY A 85 1.42 15.87 -6.90
C GLY A 85 2.64 15.14 -7.43
N SER A 86 3.51 14.62 -6.57
CA SER A 86 4.72 13.88 -6.97
C SER A 86 4.47 12.43 -7.37
N LYS A 87 3.35 11.84 -6.95
CA LYS A 87 2.98 10.44 -7.24
C LYS A 87 1.47 10.27 -7.38
N THR A 88 1.05 9.29 -8.17
CA THR A 88 -0.32 8.78 -8.16
C THR A 88 -0.33 7.45 -7.40
N VAL A 89 -1.24 7.29 -6.47
CA VAL A 89 -1.41 6.09 -5.65
C VAL A 89 -2.84 5.55 -5.79
N TYR A 90 -3.11 4.37 -5.25
CA TYR A 90 -4.45 3.81 -5.22
C TYR A 90 -4.81 3.34 -3.81
N TYR A 91 -5.98 3.77 -3.33
CA TYR A 91 -6.56 3.31 -2.08
C TYR A 91 -7.75 2.39 -2.36
N ASN A 92 -7.80 1.22 -1.72
CA ASN A 92 -8.90 0.27 -1.85
C ASN A 92 -10.21 0.82 -1.25
N SER A 93 -11.28 0.02 -1.27
CA SER A 93 -12.60 0.39 -0.70
C SER A 93 -12.54 0.69 0.80
N ASP A 94 -11.56 0.12 1.52
CA ASP A 94 -11.34 0.37 2.95
C ASP A 94 -10.47 1.61 3.21
N GLY A 95 -9.98 2.27 2.14
CA GLY A 95 -9.11 3.42 2.18
C GLY A 95 -7.63 3.07 2.37
N GLN A 96 -7.24 1.80 2.29
CA GLN A 96 -5.86 1.36 2.46
C GLN A 96 -5.10 1.48 1.13
N MET A 97 -3.90 2.05 1.18
CA MET A 97 -3.01 2.13 0.01
C MET A 97 -2.61 0.74 -0.48
N LEU A 98 -2.65 0.54 -1.80
CA LEU A 98 -2.23 -0.70 -2.44
C LEU A 98 -0.81 -0.60 -2.98
N TYR A 99 -0.13 -1.75 -3.04
CA TYR A 99 1.26 -1.92 -3.46
C TYR A 99 1.37 -3.12 -4.40
N GLY A 100 2.46 -3.17 -5.18
CA GLY A 100 2.75 -4.27 -6.10
C GLY A 100 1.77 -4.33 -7.27
N GLU A 101 1.61 -5.52 -7.84
CA GLU A 101 0.73 -5.74 -8.98
C GLU A 101 -0.74 -5.84 -8.54
N GLN A 102 -1.59 -5.02 -9.14
CA GLN A 102 -3.01 -4.90 -8.80
C GLN A 102 -3.88 -4.91 -10.05
N LYS A 103 -4.98 -5.66 -10.01
CA LYS A 103 -5.99 -5.63 -11.07
C LYS A 103 -7.16 -4.74 -10.66
N ILE A 104 -7.31 -3.60 -11.33
CA ILE A 104 -8.31 -2.59 -11.04
C ILE A 104 -9.15 -2.37 -12.31
N ASN A 105 -10.47 -2.54 -12.21
CA ASN A 105 -11.40 -2.37 -13.35
C ASN A 105 -10.93 -3.11 -14.61
N ASN A 106 -10.52 -4.37 -14.44
CA ASN A 106 -10.04 -5.27 -15.51
C ASN A 106 -8.69 -4.91 -16.14
N ALA A 107 -8.00 -3.85 -15.72
CA ALA A 107 -6.65 -3.49 -16.13
C ALA A 107 -5.62 -3.80 -15.03
N TRP A 108 -4.42 -4.22 -15.43
CA TRP A 108 -3.31 -4.44 -14.50
C TRP A 108 -2.50 -3.15 -14.34
N TYR A 109 -2.15 -2.86 -13.09
CA TYR A 109 -1.30 -1.76 -12.64
C TYR A 109 -0.21 -2.30 -11.74
N TYR A 110 0.87 -1.56 -11.61
CA TYR A 110 1.87 -1.82 -10.60
C TYR A 110 2.11 -0.56 -9.77
N PHE A 111 2.11 -0.75 -8.45
CA PHE A 111 2.42 0.30 -7.49
C PHE A 111 3.73 -0.05 -6.78
N ASP A 112 4.64 0.90 -6.72
CA ASP A 112 5.93 0.73 -6.03
C ASP A 112 5.73 0.17 -4.62
N THR A 113 6.49 -0.85 -4.25
CA THR A 113 6.26 -1.60 -3.01
C THR A 113 6.63 -0.85 -1.73
N ILE A 114 7.32 0.28 -1.86
CA ILE A 114 7.76 1.13 -0.74
C ILE A 114 6.90 2.39 -0.68
N THR A 115 6.74 3.08 -1.80
CA THR A 115 6.11 4.41 -1.86
C THR A 115 4.64 4.37 -2.26
N GLY A 116 4.15 3.24 -2.79
CA GLY A 116 2.82 3.12 -3.38
C GLY A 116 2.63 3.89 -4.68
N ALA A 117 3.69 4.47 -5.25
CA ALA A 117 3.63 5.22 -6.49
C ALA A 117 3.26 4.32 -7.68
N ARG A 118 2.28 4.72 -8.48
CA ARG A 118 1.90 4.03 -9.70
C ARG A 118 3.04 4.08 -10.72
N ILE A 119 3.44 2.90 -11.22
CA ILE A 119 4.49 2.77 -12.22
C ILE A 119 3.95 3.09 -13.62
N THR A 120 4.80 3.70 -14.46
CA THR A 120 4.59 3.92 -15.89
C THR A 120 5.88 3.62 -16.64
N GLY A 121 5.79 3.31 -17.93
CA GLY A 121 6.96 2.95 -18.73
C GLY A 121 7.32 1.46 -18.62
N PHE A 122 8.54 1.12 -19.07
CA PHE A 122 9.07 -0.23 -18.95
C PHE A 122 9.35 -0.56 -17.48
N TYR A 123 8.98 -1.75 -17.07
CA TYR A 123 9.19 -2.23 -15.71
C TYR A 123 9.57 -3.71 -15.68
N ASN A 124 10.60 -4.04 -14.92
CA ASN A 124 11.09 -5.40 -14.77
C ASN A 124 10.40 -6.08 -13.59
N LEU A 125 9.54 -7.03 -13.89
CA LEU A 125 8.99 -7.98 -12.93
C LEU A 125 9.86 -9.25 -12.87
N PRO A 126 9.78 -10.08 -11.83
CA PRO A 126 10.47 -11.37 -11.81
C PRO A 126 10.14 -12.19 -13.05
N GLY A 127 11.15 -12.48 -13.86
CA GLY A 127 11.06 -13.30 -15.08
C GLY A 127 10.46 -12.63 -16.32
N LYS A 128 10.06 -11.36 -16.26
CA LYS A 128 9.54 -10.64 -17.45
C LYS A 128 9.74 -9.13 -17.37
N THR A 129 9.90 -8.49 -18.53
CA THR A 129 9.76 -7.04 -18.68
C THR A 129 8.36 -6.73 -19.21
N VAL A 130 7.68 -5.76 -18.65
CA VAL A 130 6.35 -5.29 -19.06
C VAL A 130 6.38 -3.79 -19.36
N TYR A 131 5.31 -3.26 -19.92
CA TYR A 131 5.16 -1.83 -20.16
C TYR A 131 3.83 -1.33 -19.61
N TYR A 132 3.89 -0.30 -18.77
CA TYR A 132 2.72 0.42 -18.28
C TYR A 132 2.60 1.76 -19.01
N GLY A 133 1.47 2.01 -19.66
CA GLY A 133 1.21 3.27 -20.34
C GLY A 133 1.25 4.49 -19.42
N SER A 134 1.10 5.68 -19.96
CA SER A 134 1.02 6.93 -19.16
C SER A 134 -0.15 6.95 -18.18
N ASP A 135 -1.21 6.20 -18.48
CA ASP A 135 -2.35 5.95 -17.59
C ASP A 135 -2.05 4.89 -16.49
N GLY A 136 -0.86 4.25 -16.53
CA GLY A 136 -0.42 3.20 -15.63
C GLY A 136 -0.97 1.81 -15.95
N GLN A 137 -1.77 1.62 -17.00
CA GLN A 137 -2.28 0.31 -17.37
C GLN A 137 -1.21 -0.50 -18.11
N MET A 138 -1.08 -1.78 -17.79
CA MET A 138 -0.22 -2.71 -18.51
C MET A 138 -0.67 -2.81 -19.98
N ARG A 139 0.28 -2.79 -20.89
CA ARG A 139 0.05 -2.91 -22.35
C ARG A 139 0.29 -4.33 -22.83
N TYR A 140 -0.46 -4.69 -23.86
CA TYR A 140 -0.45 -6.00 -24.51
C TYR A 140 -0.39 -5.82 -26.03
N GLY A 141 0.05 -6.85 -26.75
CA GLY A 141 0.17 -6.84 -28.19
C GLY A 141 1.22 -5.82 -28.68
N GLU A 142 1.04 -5.35 -29.92
CA GLU A 142 1.96 -4.36 -30.51
C GLU A 142 1.72 -2.97 -29.95
N GLN A 143 2.79 -2.31 -29.55
CA GLN A 143 2.81 -0.96 -29.03
C GLN A 143 3.91 -0.14 -29.72
N LYS A 144 3.59 1.05 -30.19
CA LYS A 144 4.60 2.00 -30.68
C LYS A 144 5.02 2.93 -29.52
N ILE A 145 6.26 2.78 -29.07
CA ILE A 145 6.81 3.50 -27.93
C ILE A 145 8.06 4.24 -28.40
N ASN A 146 8.11 5.55 -28.25
CA ASN A 146 9.25 6.38 -28.68
C ASN A 146 9.72 6.09 -30.12
N ASN A 147 8.78 5.94 -31.03
CA ASN A 147 9.00 5.64 -32.47
C ASN A 147 9.47 4.20 -32.80
N ALA A 148 9.72 3.34 -31.83
CA ALA A 148 10.02 1.92 -32.01
C ALA A 148 8.80 1.04 -31.76
N TRP A 149 8.71 -0.11 -32.46
CA TRP A 149 7.64 -1.07 -32.27
C TRP A 149 8.07 -2.16 -31.29
N TYR A 150 7.26 -2.37 -30.27
CA TYR A 150 7.42 -3.43 -29.27
C TYR A 150 6.21 -4.36 -29.34
N CYS A 151 6.43 -5.62 -29.00
CA CYS A 151 5.35 -6.57 -28.82
C CYS A 151 5.33 -7.08 -27.37
N PHE A 152 4.15 -7.16 -26.79
CA PHE A 152 3.93 -7.71 -25.46
C PHE A 152 2.96 -8.88 -25.57
N ASP A 153 3.29 -9.98 -24.92
CA ASP A 153 2.44 -11.17 -24.88
C ASP A 153 1.01 -10.81 -24.45
N THR A 154 0.02 -11.30 -25.16
CA THR A 154 -1.38 -10.89 -24.98
C THR A 154 -2.03 -11.41 -23.69
N ILE A 155 -1.38 -12.38 -23.03
CA ILE A 155 -1.87 -12.99 -21.79
C ILE A 155 -1.09 -12.46 -20.59
N THR A 156 0.23 -12.47 -20.69
CA THR A 156 1.13 -12.19 -19.55
C THR A 156 1.64 -10.74 -19.53
N GLY A 157 1.49 -9.99 -20.64
CA GLY A 157 2.07 -8.67 -20.84
C GLY A 157 3.61 -8.68 -20.92
N ALA A 158 4.24 -9.86 -20.99
CA ALA A 158 5.69 -9.98 -21.10
C ALA A 158 6.17 -9.43 -22.44
N ARG A 159 7.23 -8.62 -22.43
CA ARG A 159 7.88 -8.15 -23.66
C ARG A 159 8.40 -9.34 -24.44
N VAL A 160 8.07 -9.36 -25.74
CA VAL A 160 8.53 -10.37 -26.70
C VAL A 160 9.83 -9.89 -27.35
N THR A 161 10.81 -10.79 -27.50
CA THR A 161 12.03 -10.58 -28.29
C THR A 161 12.28 -11.78 -29.19
N GLY A 162 12.95 -11.56 -30.33
CA GLY A 162 13.17 -12.61 -31.32
C GLY A 162 12.00 -12.74 -32.29
N PHE A 163 11.89 -13.93 -32.94
CA PHE A 163 10.81 -14.23 -33.89
C PHE A 163 9.51 -14.50 -33.14
N TYR A 164 8.46 -13.83 -33.56
CA TYR A 164 7.13 -13.97 -32.96
C TYR A 164 6.04 -14.01 -34.04
N ASN A 165 5.13 -14.98 -33.89
CA ASN A 165 3.99 -15.11 -34.81
C ASN A 165 2.82 -14.27 -34.28
N LEU A 166 2.49 -13.21 -34.98
CA LEU A 166 1.35 -12.36 -34.67
C LEU A 166 0.32 -12.49 -35.80
N SER A 167 -0.82 -13.12 -35.51
CA SER A 167 -1.93 -13.30 -36.46
C SER A 167 -1.52 -13.95 -37.81
N GLY A 168 -0.66 -14.97 -37.78
CA GLY A 168 -0.20 -15.72 -38.92
C GLY A 168 0.98 -15.09 -39.70
N LYS A 169 1.50 -13.94 -39.23
CA LYS A 169 2.72 -13.33 -39.76
C LYS A 169 3.85 -13.43 -38.73
N ILE A 170 5.06 -13.71 -39.20
CA ILE A 170 6.24 -13.78 -38.36
C ILE A 170 6.97 -12.44 -38.42
N TYR A 171 7.15 -11.86 -37.25
CA TYR A 171 7.90 -10.63 -37.02
C TYR A 171 9.14 -10.92 -36.17
N TYR A 172 10.16 -10.08 -36.27
CA TYR A 172 11.32 -10.12 -35.41
C TYR A 172 11.34 -8.84 -34.55
N TYR A 173 11.37 -9.00 -33.26
CA TYR A 173 11.49 -7.89 -32.28
C TYR A 173 12.88 -7.92 -31.67
N GLY A 174 13.63 -6.86 -31.81
CA GLY A 174 14.95 -6.67 -31.19
C GLY A 174 14.88 -6.46 -29.68
N THR A 175 16.04 -6.27 -29.06
CA THR A 175 16.15 -5.94 -27.63
C THR A 175 15.81 -4.47 -27.34
N ASP A 176 15.69 -3.64 -28.36
CA ASP A 176 15.42 -2.20 -28.34
C ASP A 176 14.10 -1.80 -29.08
N GLY A 177 13.35 -2.79 -29.55
CA GLY A 177 12.09 -2.64 -30.29
C GLY A 177 12.15 -3.20 -31.68
#